data_64fc8e00aeb60cb7ab59da2a5e9e2496
#
_entry.id   64fc8e00aeb60cb7ab59da2a5e9e2496
#
_cell.length_a   1.000
_cell.length_b   1.000
_cell.length_c   1.000
_cell.angle_alpha   90.00
_cell.angle_beta   90.00
_cell.angle_gamma   90.00
#
_symmetry.space_group_name_H-M   'P 1'
#
loop_
_entity.id
_entity.type
_entity.pdbx_description
1 polymer ?
#
loop_
_entity_poly.entity_id
_entity_poly.type
_entity_poly.pdbx_seq_one_letter_code
_entity_poly.pdbx_strand_id
1 'polypeptide(L)'
;MAQILAERDIISYNDPHKELIYLSDYMNFVLSYLARILILLVPAALLCLGGLLAAAKLYNKKHGGTRRFPWGRVLLTLTLIGYLAVVCYVTLVRASHMGTRYANWHLFRAWREAWHSFSERQWMNVLLNIAMFMPLGVLLPLLGKPFRKWYWMLPAGFGTSLAVELVQYLSCRGICDVDDLFCNTLGAMLGFWLVMLILNIHGKQWRKTVCHALALACAAASIASIFIAYETQEYGNLTTAPAFRVNTRDVAWTVNCELPEMSETVELYRTRTWDREECETFGREFFRNIGVEEVDVTIYNDEVYLRERMGSRWLEVFYQGGHYSFTDFEDRDILDGTYDPVEEQALREALLDYGIQIPEGAEFTSSEGNIHSFRADRRVDGDTMIDGAVSVRWEEGYGIREIDNDMLYLTYYGQVKIISPLAAVRRLMDGHITSGEWFERKQPKSIEIRSWTLSYQVDTKGFYQPVYLIELASTDTDYGIIEAVPAIR
;
A
#
# COMPACT_ATOMS: atom_id res chain seq x y z
N MET A 1 -33.80 -1.59 -14.43
CA MET A 1 -32.40 -1.99 -14.19
C MET A 1 -32.23 -2.70 -12.84
N ALA A 2 -32.87 -2.24 -11.76
CA ALA A 2 -32.83 -2.91 -10.44
C ALA A 2 -33.39 -4.36 -10.44
N GLN A 3 -34.30 -4.71 -11.33
CA GLN A 3 -34.88 -6.06 -11.42
C GLN A 3 -34.02 -7.11 -12.15
N ILE A 4 -33.02 -6.69 -12.95
CA ILE A 4 -32.09 -7.59 -13.65
C ILE A 4 -30.90 -7.96 -12.77
N LEU A 5 -30.65 -7.23 -11.71
CA LEU A 5 -29.50 -7.42 -10.79
C LEU A 5 -29.81 -8.35 -9.61
N ALA A 6 -31.08 -8.68 -9.36
CA ALA A 6 -31.49 -9.51 -8.23
C ALA A 6 -31.41 -11.03 -8.46
N GLU A 7 -31.17 -11.50 -9.70
CA GLU A 7 -31.24 -12.94 -10.04
C GLU A 7 -29.89 -13.61 -10.39
N ARG A 8 -28.74 -12.98 -10.09
CA ARG A 8 -27.44 -13.68 -10.19
C ARG A 8 -26.82 -13.89 -8.83
N ASP A 9 -27.40 -14.83 -8.12
CA ASP A 9 -26.89 -15.41 -6.90
C ASP A 9 -25.51 -16.06 -7.06
N ILE A 10 -24.67 -15.77 -6.04
CA ILE A 10 -23.71 -16.70 -5.41
C ILE A 10 -23.07 -17.68 -6.39
N ILE A 11 -22.09 -17.22 -7.15
CA ILE A 11 -21.15 -18.10 -7.85
C ILE A 11 -19.76 -17.91 -7.25
N SER A 12 -19.43 -18.91 -6.44
CA SER A 12 -18.11 -19.48 -6.15
C SER A 12 -16.88 -18.58 -6.29
N TYR A 13 -16.32 -18.21 -5.14
CA TYR A 13 -15.07 -17.50 -4.91
C TYR A 13 -13.79 -18.32 -5.24
N ASN A 14 -13.88 -19.44 -5.93
CA ASN A 14 -12.74 -20.29 -6.28
C ASN A 14 -12.75 -20.64 -7.77
N ASP A 15 -12.38 -19.69 -8.63
CA ASP A 15 -12.02 -20.00 -10.01
C ASP A 15 -10.49 -19.93 -10.20
N PRO A 16 -9.80 -21.06 -10.28
CA PRO A 16 -8.34 -21.10 -10.49
C PRO A 16 -7.89 -20.51 -11.82
N HIS A 17 -8.81 -20.27 -12.78
CA HIS A 17 -8.51 -19.55 -14.01
C HIS A 17 -8.35 -18.04 -13.79
N LYS A 18 -9.00 -17.45 -12.79
CA LYS A 18 -8.85 -16.02 -12.47
C LYS A 18 -7.47 -15.72 -11.88
N GLU A 19 -6.95 -16.53 -10.97
CA GLU A 19 -5.58 -16.39 -10.44
C GLU A 19 -4.49 -16.48 -11.52
N LEU A 20 -4.69 -17.33 -12.53
CA LEU A 20 -3.75 -17.47 -13.65
C LEU A 20 -3.70 -16.23 -14.54
N ILE A 21 -4.81 -15.51 -14.70
CA ILE A 21 -4.90 -14.27 -15.50
C ILE A 21 -4.20 -13.12 -14.75
N TYR A 22 -4.41 -12.99 -13.44
CA TYR A 22 -3.69 -12.00 -12.60
C TYR A 22 -2.18 -12.23 -12.62
N LEU A 23 -1.75 -13.48 -12.51
CA LEU A 23 -0.34 -13.83 -12.58
C LEU A 23 0.27 -13.50 -13.96
N SER A 24 -0.50 -13.65 -15.03
CA SER A 24 -0.11 -13.33 -16.40
C SER A 24 0.12 -11.83 -16.61
N ASP A 25 -0.78 -11.00 -16.14
CA ASP A 25 -0.71 -9.53 -16.32
C ASP A 25 0.41 -8.93 -15.46
N TYR A 26 0.57 -9.41 -14.24
CA TYR A 26 1.69 -9.07 -13.39
C TYR A 26 3.04 -9.51 -14.01
N MET A 27 3.09 -10.72 -14.55
CA MET A 27 4.25 -11.20 -15.30
C MET A 27 4.57 -10.32 -16.51
N ASN A 28 3.57 -9.86 -17.25
CA ASN A 28 3.75 -8.97 -18.39
C ASN A 28 4.27 -7.58 -17.97
N PHE A 29 3.78 -7.03 -16.86
CA PHE A 29 4.30 -5.79 -16.28
C PHE A 29 5.77 -5.95 -15.87
N VAL A 30 6.09 -7.00 -15.10
CA VAL A 30 7.47 -7.32 -14.69
C VAL A 30 8.36 -7.55 -15.91
N LEU A 31 7.89 -8.29 -16.92
CA LEU A 31 8.63 -8.56 -18.15
C LEU A 31 8.88 -7.29 -18.98
N SER A 32 7.92 -6.37 -19.05
CA SER A 32 8.09 -5.09 -19.75
C SER A 32 9.13 -4.19 -19.06
N TYR A 33 9.14 -4.19 -17.72
CA TYR A 33 10.13 -3.48 -16.92
C TYR A 33 11.53 -4.11 -17.05
N LEU A 34 11.61 -5.44 -17.00
CA LEU A 34 12.83 -6.21 -17.23
C LEU A 34 13.37 -5.97 -18.65
N ALA A 35 12.50 -5.91 -19.66
CA ALA A 35 12.91 -5.63 -21.04
C ALA A 35 13.55 -4.24 -21.17
N ARG A 36 13.00 -3.21 -20.55
CA ARG A 36 13.58 -1.86 -20.54
C ARG A 36 14.95 -1.81 -19.85
N ILE A 37 15.10 -2.54 -18.74
CA ILE A 37 16.37 -2.68 -18.02
C ILE A 37 17.39 -3.45 -18.87
N LEU A 38 16.97 -4.54 -19.55
CA LEU A 38 17.83 -5.36 -20.41
C LEU A 38 18.39 -4.58 -21.60
N ILE A 39 17.62 -3.66 -22.19
CA ILE A 39 18.09 -2.80 -23.31
C ILE A 39 19.32 -1.97 -22.90
N LEU A 40 19.40 -1.54 -21.64
CA LEU A 40 20.57 -0.79 -21.13
C LEU A 40 21.68 -1.72 -20.63
N LEU A 41 21.31 -2.86 -20.02
CA LEU A 41 22.29 -3.79 -19.44
C LEU A 41 23.03 -4.63 -20.50
N VAL A 42 22.41 -4.97 -21.63
CA VAL A 42 23.04 -5.81 -22.65
C VAL A 42 24.28 -5.14 -23.29
N PRO A 43 24.23 -3.86 -23.74
CA PRO A 43 25.42 -3.19 -24.23
C PRO A 43 26.53 -3.04 -23.18
N ALA A 44 26.15 -2.71 -21.93
CA ALA A 44 27.11 -2.62 -20.83
C ALA A 44 27.76 -3.98 -20.53
N ALA A 45 26.99 -5.06 -20.53
CA ALA A 45 27.50 -6.42 -20.34
C ALA A 45 28.46 -6.85 -21.46
N LEU A 46 28.17 -6.49 -22.72
CA LEU A 46 29.05 -6.78 -23.87
C LEU A 46 30.38 -6.01 -23.79
N LEU A 47 30.34 -4.75 -23.37
CA LEU A 47 31.55 -3.96 -23.13
C LEU A 47 32.39 -4.55 -21.98
N CYS A 48 31.76 -4.92 -20.88
CA CYS A 48 32.42 -5.61 -19.77
C CYS A 48 33.03 -6.94 -20.20
N LEU A 49 32.32 -7.71 -21.01
CA LEU A 49 32.82 -9.00 -21.53
C LEU A 49 34.07 -8.78 -22.43
N GLY A 50 34.04 -7.80 -23.31
CA GLY A 50 35.19 -7.42 -24.15
C GLY A 50 36.43 -7.02 -23.33
N GLY A 51 36.21 -6.20 -22.29
CA GLY A 51 37.25 -5.80 -21.34
C GLY A 51 37.83 -6.98 -20.56
N LEU A 52 36.98 -7.93 -20.16
CA LEU A 52 37.37 -9.16 -19.45
C LEU A 52 38.20 -10.11 -20.34
N LEU A 53 37.82 -10.27 -21.59
CA LEU A 53 38.57 -11.10 -22.54
C LEU A 53 39.98 -10.50 -22.81
N ALA A 54 40.05 -9.18 -22.94
CA ALA A 54 41.33 -8.48 -23.05
C ALA A 54 42.20 -8.65 -21.79
N ALA A 55 41.61 -8.45 -20.60
CA ALA A 55 42.31 -8.64 -19.32
C ALA A 55 42.80 -10.09 -19.13
N ALA A 56 41.98 -11.08 -19.50
CA ALA A 56 42.37 -12.48 -19.45
C ALA A 56 43.55 -12.80 -20.40
N LYS A 57 43.53 -12.24 -21.62
CA LYS A 57 44.61 -12.39 -22.58
C LYS A 57 45.93 -11.76 -22.08
N LEU A 58 45.85 -10.58 -21.47
CA LEU A 58 46.99 -9.89 -20.85
C LEU A 58 47.53 -10.66 -19.64
N TYR A 59 46.65 -11.15 -18.77
CA TYR A 59 47.04 -11.97 -17.61
C TYR A 59 47.77 -13.25 -18.03
N ASN A 60 47.20 -14.00 -19.00
CA ASN A 60 47.81 -15.21 -19.51
C ASN A 60 49.16 -14.96 -20.18
N LYS A 61 49.31 -13.85 -20.91
CA LYS A 61 50.60 -13.42 -21.51
C LYS A 61 51.63 -13.10 -20.42
N LYS A 62 51.22 -12.41 -19.34
CA LYS A 62 52.13 -12.01 -18.23
C LYS A 62 52.63 -13.23 -17.43
N HIS A 63 51.82 -14.27 -17.30
CA HIS A 63 52.17 -15.46 -16.52
C HIS A 63 52.62 -16.67 -17.35
N GLY A 64 52.93 -16.44 -18.65
CA GLY A 64 53.47 -17.50 -19.52
C GLY A 64 52.63 -18.77 -19.62
N GLY A 65 51.31 -18.68 -19.40
CA GLY A 65 50.38 -19.83 -19.45
C GLY A 65 50.38 -20.75 -18.21
N THR A 66 51.23 -20.51 -17.22
CA THR A 66 51.37 -21.34 -16.02
C THR A 66 50.20 -21.20 -15.03
N ARG A 67 49.46 -20.11 -15.08
CA ARG A 67 48.28 -19.86 -14.24
C ARG A 67 47.06 -19.57 -15.11
N ARG A 68 45.98 -20.28 -14.90
CA ARG A 68 44.72 -20.01 -15.58
C ARG A 68 44.06 -18.76 -14.95
N PHE A 69 43.48 -17.90 -15.79
CA PHE A 69 42.73 -16.74 -15.35
C PHE A 69 41.52 -17.17 -14.45
N PRO A 70 41.33 -16.56 -13.27
CA PRO A 70 40.29 -16.99 -12.29
C PRO A 70 38.92 -16.49 -12.70
N TRP A 71 38.39 -16.90 -13.85
CA TRP A 71 37.12 -16.48 -14.43
C TRP A 71 35.96 -16.49 -13.42
N GLY A 72 35.83 -17.57 -12.65
CA GLY A 72 34.72 -17.69 -11.72
C GLY A 72 34.70 -16.59 -10.65
N ARG A 73 35.88 -16.24 -10.07
CA ARG A 73 35.96 -15.15 -9.10
C ARG A 73 35.72 -13.78 -9.72
N VAL A 74 36.29 -13.56 -10.90
CA VAL A 74 36.16 -12.27 -11.59
C VAL A 74 34.69 -12.03 -11.96
N LEU A 75 34.01 -13.03 -12.54
CA LEU A 75 32.60 -12.93 -12.88
C LEU A 75 31.74 -12.68 -11.64
N LEU A 76 31.93 -13.45 -10.56
CA LEU A 76 31.19 -13.25 -9.31
C LEU A 76 31.42 -11.84 -8.71
N THR A 77 32.67 -11.33 -8.77
CA THR A 77 32.97 -9.98 -8.27
C THR A 77 32.28 -8.91 -9.11
N LEU A 78 32.28 -9.05 -10.44
CA LEU A 78 31.59 -8.11 -11.33
C LEU A 78 30.07 -8.19 -11.16
N THR A 79 29.52 -9.40 -10.97
CA THR A 79 28.09 -9.55 -10.65
C THR A 79 27.75 -8.87 -9.33
N LEU A 80 28.59 -8.98 -8.31
CA LEU A 80 28.40 -8.27 -7.04
C LEU A 80 28.46 -6.75 -7.23
N ILE A 81 29.44 -6.23 -7.97
CA ILE A 81 29.55 -4.79 -8.24
C ILE A 81 28.34 -4.29 -9.03
N GLY A 82 27.93 -5.00 -10.08
CA GLY A 82 26.75 -4.67 -10.87
C GLY A 82 25.46 -4.70 -10.03
N TYR A 83 25.32 -5.72 -9.19
CA TYR A 83 24.21 -5.81 -8.25
C TYR A 83 24.17 -4.62 -7.26
N LEU A 84 25.30 -4.28 -6.63
CA LEU A 84 25.37 -3.14 -5.72
C LEU A 84 25.08 -1.82 -6.45
N ALA A 85 25.51 -1.67 -7.70
CA ALA A 85 25.16 -0.51 -8.51
C ALA A 85 23.66 -0.40 -8.78
N VAL A 86 22.98 -1.53 -9.03
CA VAL A 86 21.50 -1.58 -9.17
C VAL A 86 20.82 -1.22 -7.85
N VAL A 87 21.26 -1.76 -6.72
CA VAL A 87 20.74 -1.38 -5.40
C VAL A 87 20.89 0.14 -5.19
N CYS A 88 22.08 0.68 -5.38
CA CYS A 88 22.31 2.14 -5.26
C CYS A 88 21.41 2.95 -6.20
N TYR A 89 21.23 2.51 -7.44
CA TYR A 89 20.35 3.19 -8.38
C TYR A 89 18.90 3.22 -7.90
N VAL A 90 18.36 2.06 -7.51
CA VAL A 90 16.96 1.93 -7.06
C VAL A 90 16.72 2.73 -5.77
N THR A 91 17.63 2.66 -4.81
CA THR A 91 17.43 3.25 -3.47
C THR A 91 17.81 4.73 -3.39
N LEU A 92 18.76 5.22 -4.20
CA LEU A 92 19.31 6.58 -4.08
C LEU A 92 18.98 7.48 -5.26
N VAL A 93 19.06 6.94 -6.51
CA VAL A 93 18.90 7.76 -7.72
C VAL A 93 17.42 7.95 -8.05
N ARG A 94 16.63 6.87 -7.95
CA ARG A 94 15.20 6.89 -8.24
C ARG A 94 14.39 7.61 -7.15
N ALA A 95 14.87 7.61 -5.90
CA ALA A 95 14.18 8.26 -4.80
C ALA A 95 14.10 9.77 -4.98
N SER A 96 12.93 10.34 -4.72
CA SER A 96 12.70 11.79 -4.75
C SER A 96 13.49 12.49 -3.65
N HIS A 97 13.95 13.72 -3.92
CA HIS A 97 14.57 14.53 -2.90
C HIS A 97 13.49 15.13 -1.99
N MET A 98 13.49 14.77 -0.70
CA MET A 98 12.45 15.14 0.25
C MET A 98 12.69 16.51 0.92
N GLY A 99 13.82 17.17 0.66
CA GLY A 99 14.16 18.47 1.25
C GLY A 99 14.51 18.43 2.74
N THR A 100 14.02 17.45 3.48
CA THR A 100 14.27 17.26 4.92
C THR A 100 14.71 15.83 5.22
N ARG A 101 15.46 15.67 6.33
CA ARG A 101 15.85 14.35 6.82
C ARG A 101 14.71 13.75 7.62
N TYR A 102 14.26 12.58 7.22
CA TYR A 102 13.23 11.83 7.93
C TYR A 102 13.73 10.41 8.24
N ALA A 103 13.41 9.92 9.44
CA ALA A 103 13.73 8.56 9.85
C ALA A 103 12.55 7.92 10.56
N ASN A 104 12.20 6.70 10.17
CA ASN A 104 11.23 5.87 10.84
C ASN A 104 11.96 4.89 11.78
N TRP A 105 11.64 4.97 13.07
CA TRP A 105 12.24 4.11 14.11
C TRP A 105 11.29 3.01 14.61
N HIS A 106 10.08 2.90 14.04
CA HIS A 106 9.08 1.92 14.45
C HIS A 106 9.25 0.61 13.71
N LEU A 107 9.89 -0.36 14.34
CA LEU A 107 10.05 -1.70 13.78
C LEU A 107 8.69 -2.38 13.55
N PHE A 108 8.52 -3.01 12.40
CA PHE A 108 7.30 -3.65 11.89
C PHE A 108 6.15 -2.67 11.60
N ARG A 109 6.43 -1.40 11.40
CA ARG A 109 5.43 -0.43 10.95
C ARG A 109 4.94 -0.77 9.55
N ALA A 110 5.84 -0.92 8.56
CA ALA A 110 5.50 -1.26 7.18
C ALA A 110 4.72 -2.60 7.09
N TRP A 111 5.07 -3.58 7.94
CA TRP A 111 4.35 -4.85 8.03
C TRP A 111 2.92 -4.69 8.55
N ARG A 112 2.71 -3.82 9.55
CA ARG A 112 1.37 -3.54 10.09
C ARG A 112 0.53 -2.72 9.12
N GLU A 113 1.11 -1.73 8.46
CA GLU A 113 0.44 -1.00 7.39
C GLU A 113 0.01 -1.94 6.26
N ALA A 114 0.90 -2.85 5.81
CA ALA A 114 0.56 -3.88 4.85
C ALA A 114 -0.51 -4.86 5.36
N TRP A 115 -0.52 -5.19 6.65
CA TRP A 115 -1.56 -6.01 7.27
C TRP A 115 -2.90 -5.29 7.32
N HIS A 116 -2.93 -4.01 7.76
CA HIS A 116 -4.16 -3.25 7.92
C HIS A 116 -4.83 -2.89 6.58
N SER A 117 -4.06 -2.51 5.58
CA SER A 117 -4.59 -2.25 4.24
C SER A 117 -4.84 -3.52 3.44
N PHE A 118 -4.11 -4.57 3.73
CA PHE A 118 -3.99 -5.82 2.98
C PHE A 118 -3.86 -5.62 1.47
N SER A 119 -3.25 -4.50 1.07
CA SER A 119 -3.04 -4.15 -0.33
C SER A 119 -1.77 -4.79 -0.88
N GLU A 120 -1.83 -5.22 -2.15
CA GLU A 120 -0.66 -5.82 -2.83
C GLU A 120 0.51 -4.84 -2.88
N ARG A 121 0.25 -3.56 -3.12
CA ARG A 121 1.28 -2.52 -3.16
C ARG A 121 2.10 -2.48 -1.87
N GLN A 122 1.42 -2.53 -0.71
CA GLN A 122 2.07 -2.51 0.60
C GLN A 122 2.88 -3.81 0.84
N TRP A 123 2.30 -4.97 0.54
CA TRP A 123 3.01 -6.25 0.66
C TRP A 123 4.18 -6.35 -0.31
N MET A 124 4.04 -5.85 -1.55
CA MET A 124 5.14 -5.82 -2.51
C MET A 124 6.31 -4.97 -2.04
N ASN A 125 6.07 -3.84 -1.39
CA ASN A 125 7.14 -3.02 -0.81
C ASN A 125 7.97 -3.83 0.22
N VAL A 126 7.30 -4.52 1.14
CA VAL A 126 7.95 -5.37 2.15
C VAL A 126 8.72 -6.51 1.49
N LEU A 127 8.08 -7.26 0.58
CA LEU A 127 8.67 -8.43 -0.06
C LEU A 127 9.81 -8.07 -1.02
N LEU A 128 9.72 -6.94 -1.73
CA LEU A 128 10.77 -6.48 -2.63
C LEU A 128 12.02 -6.05 -1.85
N ASN A 129 11.89 -5.42 -0.69
CA ASN A 129 13.03 -5.11 0.16
C ASN A 129 13.76 -6.38 0.61
N ILE A 130 13.01 -7.43 1.00
CA ILE A 130 13.59 -8.74 1.31
C ILE A 130 14.29 -9.33 0.06
N ALA A 131 13.59 -9.37 -1.08
CA ALA A 131 14.09 -9.96 -2.31
C ALA A 131 15.33 -9.23 -2.87
N MET A 132 15.36 -7.91 -2.74
CA MET A 132 16.45 -7.06 -3.20
C MET A 132 17.80 -7.45 -2.59
N PHE A 133 17.85 -7.89 -1.33
CA PHE A 133 19.09 -8.28 -0.65
C PHE A 133 19.41 -9.78 -0.69
N MET A 134 18.52 -10.64 -1.22
CA MET A 134 18.83 -12.06 -1.43
C MET A 134 20.08 -12.30 -2.28
N PRO A 135 20.33 -11.57 -3.40
CA PRO A 135 21.55 -11.75 -4.19
C PRO A 135 22.85 -11.50 -3.39
N LEU A 136 22.84 -10.55 -2.45
CA LEU A 136 23.99 -10.33 -1.56
C LEU A 136 24.30 -11.60 -0.75
N GLY A 137 23.24 -12.22 -0.19
CA GLY A 137 23.33 -13.46 0.58
C GLY A 137 23.83 -14.66 -0.21
N VAL A 138 23.58 -14.67 -1.53
CA VAL A 138 24.09 -15.71 -2.44
C VAL A 138 25.54 -15.44 -2.85
N LEU A 139 25.87 -14.21 -3.25
CA LEU A 139 27.14 -13.87 -3.86
C LEU A 139 28.30 -13.85 -2.86
N LEU A 140 28.11 -13.35 -1.65
CA LEU A 140 29.20 -13.26 -0.66
C LEU A 140 29.76 -14.65 -0.24
N PRO A 141 28.94 -15.69 0.07
CA PRO A 141 29.45 -17.03 0.38
C PRO A 141 30.15 -17.71 -0.80
N LEU A 142 29.79 -17.38 -2.04
CA LEU A 142 30.45 -17.88 -3.24
C LEU A 142 31.82 -17.23 -3.45
N LEU A 143 31.93 -15.93 -3.15
CA LEU A 143 33.17 -15.16 -3.28
C LEU A 143 34.17 -15.44 -2.16
N GLY A 144 33.69 -15.58 -0.91
CA GLY A 144 34.56 -15.68 0.25
C GLY A 144 34.16 -16.76 1.26
N LYS A 145 35.09 -17.64 1.62
CA LYS A 145 34.87 -18.68 2.63
C LYS A 145 34.40 -18.14 4.01
N PRO A 146 34.84 -16.97 4.51
CA PRO A 146 34.33 -16.41 5.78
C PRO A 146 32.81 -16.24 5.76
N PHE A 147 32.23 -15.76 4.66
CA PHE A 147 30.80 -15.51 4.52
C PHE A 147 29.93 -16.79 4.42
N ARG A 148 30.56 -17.97 4.42
CA ARG A 148 29.85 -19.26 4.60
C ARG A 148 29.45 -19.53 6.04
N LYS A 149 29.76 -18.63 6.95
CA LYS A 149 29.40 -18.69 8.36
C LYS A 149 28.40 -17.58 8.66
N TRP A 150 27.27 -17.93 9.27
CA TRP A 150 26.17 -16.99 9.55
C TRP A 150 26.59 -15.74 10.31
N TYR A 151 27.52 -15.88 11.26
CA TYR A 151 28.02 -14.78 12.09
C TYR A 151 28.95 -13.80 11.35
N TRP A 152 29.35 -14.08 10.12
CA TRP A 152 29.97 -13.12 9.20
C TRP A 152 28.98 -12.61 8.16
N MET A 153 28.00 -13.44 7.77
CA MET A 153 27.00 -13.05 6.79
C MET A 153 26.00 -12.05 7.36
N LEU A 154 25.52 -12.28 8.58
CA LEU A 154 24.56 -11.40 9.25
C LEU A 154 25.11 -9.96 9.39
N PRO A 155 26.31 -9.72 9.97
CA PRO A 155 26.87 -8.37 10.01
C PRO A 155 27.16 -7.76 8.63
N ALA A 156 27.49 -8.57 7.62
CA ALA A 156 27.70 -8.07 6.27
C ALA A 156 26.39 -7.61 5.63
N GLY A 157 25.31 -8.38 5.77
CA GLY A 157 23.97 -7.99 5.31
C GLY A 157 23.47 -6.73 6.01
N PHE A 158 23.50 -6.75 7.34
CA PHE A 158 23.11 -5.62 8.18
C PHE A 158 23.93 -4.36 7.86
N GLY A 159 25.25 -4.47 7.79
CA GLY A 159 26.14 -3.33 7.52
C GLY A 159 25.95 -2.74 6.13
N THR A 160 25.66 -3.58 5.13
CA THR A 160 25.34 -3.09 3.78
C THR A 160 24.02 -2.35 3.76
N SER A 161 22.97 -2.89 4.40
CA SER A 161 21.69 -2.22 4.52
C SER A 161 21.81 -0.91 5.30
N LEU A 162 22.48 -0.93 6.46
CA LEU A 162 22.72 0.27 7.25
C LEU A 162 23.46 1.36 6.47
N ALA A 163 24.42 0.97 5.61
CA ALA A 163 25.12 1.93 4.77
C ALA A 163 24.17 2.59 3.75
N VAL A 164 23.24 1.82 3.16
CA VAL A 164 22.21 2.37 2.26
C VAL A 164 21.32 3.36 3.01
N GLU A 165 20.78 2.97 4.17
CA GLU A 165 19.89 3.81 5.01
C GLU A 165 20.58 5.11 5.45
N LEU A 166 21.85 5.03 5.86
CA LEU A 166 22.63 6.21 6.22
C LEU A 166 22.86 7.15 5.03
N VAL A 167 23.12 6.62 3.83
CA VAL A 167 23.26 7.45 2.64
C VAL A 167 21.94 8.10 2.25
N GLN A 168 20.81 7.40 2.34
CA GLN A 168 19.47 7.97 2.12
C GLN A 168 19.19 9.12 3.09
N TYR A 169 19.43 8.90 4.37
CA TYR A 169 19.26 9.92 5.42
C TYR A 169 20.14 11.16 5.18
N LEU A 170 21.44 10.96 4.90
CA LEU A 170 22.40 12.05 4.70
C LEU A 170 22.14 12.84 3.41
N SER A 171 21.68 12.16 2.34
CA SER A 171 21.39 12.77 1.05
C SER A 171 19.98 13.37 0.95
N CYS A 172 19.12 13.18 1.97
CA CYS A 172 17.69 13.52 1.93
C CYS A 172 16.96 12.87 0.74
N ARG A 173 17.41 11.69 0.31
CA ARG A 173 16.80 10.91 -0.76
C ARG A 173 16.21 9.63 -0.20
N GLY A 174 14.93 9.68 0.11
CA GLY A 174 14.22 8.60 0.78
C GLY A 174 14.17 8.78 2.30
N ILE A 175 13.50 7.85 2.96
CA ILE A 175 13.30 7.78 4.40
C ILE A 175 14.25 6.72 4.95
N CYS A 176 15.02 7.04 5.98
CA CYS A 176 15.78 6.02 6.71
C CYS A 176 14.79 5.18 7.53
N ASP A 177 14.64 3.91 7.20
CA ASP A 177 13.63 3.04 7.77
C ASP A 177 14.26 1.81 8.45
N VAL A 178 13.88 1.61 9.73
CA VAL A 178 14.32 0.42 10.48
C VAL A 178 13.71 -0.87 9.92
N ASP A 179 12.54 -0.79 9.29
CA ASP A 179 11.92 -1.96 8.63
C ASP A 179 12.69 -2.37 7.39
N ASP A 180 13.21 -1.42 6.61
CA ASP A 180 14.08 -1.71 5.47
C ASP A 180 15.39 -2.37 5.92
N LEU A 181 15.97 -1.86 7.03
CA LEU A 181 17.15 -2.49 7.62
C LEU A 181 16.88 -3.95 8.04
N PHE A 182 15.71 -4.23 8.62
CA PHE A 182 15.29 -5.58 8.98
C PHE A 182 15.02 -6.45 7.74
N CYS A 183 14.21 -5.97 6.80
CA CYS A 183 13.83 -6.71 5.59
C CYS A 183 15.04 -7.04 4.71
N ASN A 184 15.92 -6.07 4.50
CA ASN A 184 17.16 -6.24 3.73
C ASN A 184 18.10 -7.27 4.39
N THR A 185 18.25 -7.19 5.72
CA THR A 185 19.07 -8.16 6.48
C THR A 185 18.48 -9.57 6.40
N LEU A 186 17.15 -9.68 6.54
CA LEU A 186 16.42 -10.96 6.37
C LEU A 186 16.63 -11.51 4.96
N GLY A 187 16.51 -10.68 3.93
CA GLY A 187 16.78 -11.06 2.53
C GLY A 187 18.17 -11.61 2.33
N ALA A 188 19.20 -10.93 2.86
CA ALA A 188 20.59 -11.43 2.82
C ALA A 188 20.73 -12.79 3.52
N MET A 189 20.03 -12.99 4.64
CA MET A 189 20.04 -14.30 5.33
C MET A 189 19.29 -15.40 4.57
N LEU A 190 18.17 -15.07 3.91
CA LEU A 190 17.45 -16.01 3.04
C LEU A 190 18.33 -16.46 1.86
N GLY A 191 18.99 -15.51 1.19
CA GLY A 191 19.94 -15.80 0.13
C GLY A 191 21.12 -16.67 0.62
N PHE A 192 21.64 -16.37 1.80
CA PHE A 192 22.67 -17.18 2.47
C PHE A 192 22.19 -18.62 2.73
N TRP A 193 21.03 -18.80 3.33
CA TRP A 193 20.51 -20.15 3.60
C TRP A 193 20.27 -20.93 2.32
N LEU A 194 19.78 -20.27 1.27
CA LEU A 194 19.57 -20.89 -0.04
C LEU A 194 20.88 -21.38 -0.67
N VAL A 195 21.90 -20.54 -0.75
CA VAL A 195 23.19 -20.96 -1.35
C VAL A 195 23.90 -21.99 -0.48
N MET A 196 23.83 -21.85 0.86
CA MET A 196 24.42 -22.83 1.76
C MET A 196 23.70 -24.18 1.74
N LEU A 197 22.38 -24.19 1.54
CA LEU A 197 21.62 -25.40 1.29
C LEU A 197 22.18 -26.15 0.08
N ILE A 198 22.33 -25.48 -1.05
CA ILE A 198 22.86 -26.06 -2.30
C ILE A 198 24.29 -26.56 -2.10
N LEU A 199 25.16 -25.74 -1.50
CA LEU A 199 26.58 -26.11 -1.27
C LEU A 199 26.72 -27.31 -0.31
N ASN A 200 25.86 -27.41 0.71
CA ASN A 200 25.91 -28.51 1.68
C ASN A 200 25.32 -29.79 1.11
N ILE A 201 24.33 -29.75 0.21
CA ILE A 201 23.86 -30.91 -0.56
C ILE A 201 25.00 -31.47 -1.38
N HIS A 202 25.68 -30.64 -2.17
CA HIS A 202 26.83 -31.06 -2.98
C HIS A 202 28.00 -31.61 -2.12
N GLY A 203 28.23 -31.01 -0.97
CA GLY A 203 29.23 -31.41 0.01
C GLY A 203 28.81 -32.58 0.89
N LYS A 204 27.62 -33.16 0.70
CA LYS A 204 27.06 -34.28 1.48
C LYS A 204 27.01 -34.02 2.99
N GLN A 205 26.83 -32.76 3.40
CA GLN A 205 26.78 -32.33 4.80
C GLN A 205 25.33 -32.28 5.33
N TRP A 206 24.68 -33.44 5.42
CA TRP A 206 23.24 -33.58 5.66
C TRP A 206 22.71 -32.79 6.89
N ARG A 207 23.43 -32.77 8.02
CA ARG A 207 23.02 -32.02 9.21
C ARG A 207 22.88 -30.53 8.91
N LYS A 208 23.85 -29.95 8.21
CA LYS A 208 23.82 -28.52 7.83
C LYS A 208 22.76 -28.23 6.76
N THR A 209 22.61 -29.21 5.82
CA THR A 209 21.54 -29.16 4.81
C THR A 209 20.17 -29.03 5.46
N VAL A 210 19.87 -29.92 6.43
CA VAL A 210 18.59 -29.84 7.18
C VAL A 210 18.42 -28.54 7.94
N CYS A 211 19.47 -28.03 8.61
CA CYS A 211 19.38 -26.74 9.31
C CYS A 211 19.01 -25.57 8.37
N HIS A 212 19.64 -25.51 7.19
CA HIS A 212 19.34 -24.43 6.23
C HIS A 212 17.98 -24.62 5.56
N ALA A 213 17.57 -25.84 5.26
CA ALA A 213 16.24 -26.14 4.74
C ALA A 213 15.15 -25.77 5.76
N LEU A 214 15.36 -26.09 7.04
CA LEU A 214 14.44 -25.73 8.11
C LEU A 214 14.32 -24.21 8.26
N ALA A 215 15.45 -23.48 8.21
CA ALA A 215 15.43 -22.01 8.29
C ALA A 215 14.60 -21.39 7.15
N LEU A 216 14.78 -21.87 5.91
CA LEU A 216 13.98 -21.43 4.76
C LEU A 216 12.50 -21.81 4.91
N ALA A 217 12.22 -23.05 5.36
CA ALA A 217 10.84 -23.49 5.59
C ALA A 217 10.15 -22.69 6.69
N CYS A 218 10.84 -22.36 7.79
CA CYS A 218 10.28 -21.50 8.84
C CYS A 218 9.97 -20.09 8.32
N ALA A 219 10.87 -19.49 7.53
CA ALA A 219 10.62 -18.17 6.96
C ALA A 219 9.41 -18.19 6.00
N ALA A 220 9.33 -19.18 5.11
CA ALA A 220 8.20 -19.35 4.21
C ALA A 220 6.88 -19.60 4.97
N ALA A 221 6.91 -20.44 6.00
CA ALA A 221 5.74 -20.71 6.84
C ALA A 221 5.30 -19.46 7.62
N SER A 222 6.23 -18.62 8.09
CA SER A 222 5.89 -17.36 8.76
C SER A 222 5.19 -16.39 7.83
N ILE A 223 5.66 -16.25 6.59
CA ILE A 223 5.00 -15.39 5.59
C ILE A 223 3.63 -16.00 5.23
N ALA A 224 3.57 -17.29 4.92
CA ALA A 224 2.31 -17.95 4.57
C ALA A 224 1.27 -17.86 5.70
N SER A 225 1.69 -17.92 6.98
CA SER A 225 0.78 -17.84 8.12
C SER A 225 0.07 -16.48 8.19
N ILE A 226 0.68 -15.40 7.71
CA ILE A 226 0.06 -14.06 7.66
C ILE A 226 -1.13 -14.08 6.68
N PHE A 227 -0.91 -14.61 5.47
CA PHE A 227 -1.96 -14.70 4.45
C PHE A 227 -3.07 -15.68 4.88
N ILE A 228 -2.71 -16.83 5.44
CA ILE A 228 -3.70 -17.78 5.97
C ILE A 228 -4.53 -17.14 7.10
N ALA A 229 -3.89 -16.40 7.99
CA ALA A 229 -4.61 -15.71 9.06
C ALA A 229 -5.62 -14.69 8.51
N TYR A 230 -5.25 -13.94 7.48
CA TYR A 230 -6.17 -13.01 6.82
C TYR A 230 -7.34 -13.73 6.14
N GLU A 231 -7.08 -14.80 5.38
CA GLU A 231 -8.13 -15.55 4.70
C GLU A 231 -9.12 -16.21 5.67
N THR A 232 -8.62 -16.70 6.82
CA THR A 232 -9.44 -17.41 7.80
C THR A 232 -10.20 -16.51 8.77
N GLN A 233 -9.85 -15.23 8.87
CA GLN A 233 -10.63 -14.30 9.70
C GLN A 233 -11.98 -13.97 9.03
N GLU A 234 -13.03 -13.79 9.82
CA GLU A 234 -14.39 -13.50 9.35
C GLU A 234 -14.49 -12.12 8.71
N TYR A 235 -13.95 -11.10 9.37
CA TYR A 235 -13.99 -9.71 8.92
C TYR A 235 -12.65 -9.29 8.34
N GLY A 236 -12.66 -8.26 7.49
CA GLY A 236 -11.46 -7.62 6.98
C GLY A 236 -10.76 -6.76 8.02
N ASN A 237 -9.65 -6.18 7.63
CA ASN A 237 -8.91 -5.23 8.46
C ASN A 237 -9.36 -3.80 8.17
N LEU A 238 -9.32 -2.94 9.18
CA LEU A 238 -9.57 -1.50 9.02
C LEU A 238 -8.25 -0.78 8.75
N THR A 239 -8.21 -0.01 7.68
CA THR A 239 -7.02 0.77 7.27
C THR A 239 -6.66 1.86 8.28
N THR A 240 -7.66 2.32 9.07
CA THR A 240 -7.51 3.29 10.14
C THR A 240 -6.94 2.71 11.44
N ALA A 241 -6.63 1.40 11.49
CA ALA A 241 -5.97 0.83 12.66
C ALA A 241 -4.52 1.35 12.78
N PRO A 242 -4.05 1.74 13.99
CA PRO A 242 -2.73 2.34 14.16
C PRO A 242 -1.61 1.33 13.89
N ALA A 243 -0.65 1.70 13.03
CA ALA A 243 0.48 0.85 12.68
C ALA A 243 1.53 0.72 13.80
N PHE A 244 1.59 1.67 14.70
CA PHE A 244 2.47 1.66 15.87
C PHE A 244 1.83 2.34 17.08
N ARG A 245 2.40 2.14 18.26
CA ARG A 245 1.96 2.78 19.50
C ARG A 245 2.79 4.01 19.79
N VAL A 246 2.13 5.11 20.09
CA VAL A 246 2.78 6.33 20.56
C VAL A 246 2.98 6.31 22.09
N ASN A 247 3.96 7.04 22.58
CA ASN A 247 4.18 7.18 24.01
C ASN A 247 3.28 8.29 24.58
N THR A 248 2.27 7.89 25.33
CA THR A 248 1.27 8.80 25.94
C THR A 248 1.48 9.03 27.45
N ARG A 249 2.59 8.52 28.04
CA ARG A 249 2.81 8.54 29.50
C ARG A 249 2.86 9.92 30.12
N ASP A 250 3.39 10.89 29.36
CA ASP A 250 3.56 12.27 29.82
C ASP A 250 2.42 13.19 29.37
N VAL A 251 1.34 12.62 28.84
CA VAL A 251 0.16 13.37 28.36
C VAL A 251 -0.89 13.43 29.47
N ALA A 252 -1.34 14.63 29.78
CA ALA A 252 -2.49 14.85 30.64
C ALA A 252 -3.78 14.70 29.83
N TRP A 253 -4.60 13.70 30.17
CA TRP A 253 -5.87 13.44 29.52
C TRP A 253 -7.03 14.07 30.31
N THR A 254 -7.88 14.83 29.65
CA THR A 254 -9.12 15.36 30.20
C THR A 254 -10.30 14.81 29.41
N VAL A 255 -11.34 14.36 30.08
CA VAL A 255 -12.54 13.81 29.45
C VAL A 255 -13.70 14.76 29.73
N ASN A 256 -14.28 15.33 28.69
CA ASN A 256 -15.37 16.30 28.76
C ASN A 256 -16.71 15.77 28.21
N CYS A 257 -16.84 14.46 28.07
CA CYS A 257 -18.07 13.80 27.65
C CYS A 257 -18.37 12.59 28.54
N GLU A 258 -19.60 12.13 28.53
CA GLU A 258 -19.97 10.90 29.21
C GLU A 258 -19.41 9.68 28.45
N LEU A 259 -18.79 8.75 29.17
CA LEU A 259 -18.23 7.51 28.61
C LEU A 259 -18.93 6.29 29.21
N PRO A 260 -19.96 5.75 28.56
CA PRO A 260 -20.63 4.52 29.00
C PRO A 260 -19.66 3.34 29.10
N GLU A 261 -19.82 2.51 30.15
CA GLU A 261 -19.03 1.28 30.32
C GLU A 261 -19.65 0.05 29.68
N MET A 262 -20.95 0.13 29.31
CA MET A 262 -21.68 -1.00 28.74
C MET A 262 -21.28 -1.21 27.27
N SER A 263 -21.04 -2.46 26.94
CA SER A 263 -20.89 -2.90 25.56
C SER A 263 -22.26 -3.15 24.94
N GLU A 264 -22.40 -2.80 23.69
CA GLU A 264 -23.64 -2.93 22.92
C GLU A 264 -23.49 -3.97 21.81
N THR A 265 -24.64 -4.39 21.27
CA THR A 265 -24.70 -5.18 20.04
C THR A 265 -25.27 -4.26 18.96
N VAL A 266 -24.58 -4.15 17.84
CA VAL A 266 -24.96 -3.27 16.74
C VAL A 266 -25.07 -4.05 15.44
N GLU A 267 -25.76 -3.49 14.48
CA GLU A 267 -25.90 -4.08 13.16
C GLU A 267 -24.60 -4.00 12.38
N LEU A 268 -24.36 -5.02 11.56
CA LEU A 268 -23.24 -5.13 10.66
C LEU A 268 -23.78 -5.25 9.24
N TYR A 269 -23.20 -4.49 8.35
CA TYR A 269 -23.57 -4.44 6.94
C TYR A 269 -22.39 -4.85 6.07
N ARG A 270 -22.67 -5.12 4.80
CA ARG A 270 -21.64 -5.48 3.82
C ARG A 270 -21.91 -4.75 2.51
N THR A 271 -20.85 -4.18 1.92
CA THR A 271 -20.89 -3.64 0.57
C THR A 271 -20.64 -4.74 -0.44
N ARG A 272 -21.15 -4.54 -1.65
CA ARG A 272 -20.84 -5.41 -2.79
C ARG A 272 -19.39 -5.17 -3.22
N THR A 273 -18.66 -6.23 -3.46
CA THR A 273 -17.35 -6.16 -4.09
C THR A 273 -17.56 -6.27 -5.60
N TRP A 274 -17.03 -5.33 -6.37
CA TRP A 274 -17.02 -5.36 -7.81
C TRP A 274 -15.85 -6.22 -8.29
N ASP A 275 -16.01 -6.87 -9.42
CA ASP A 275 -14.87 -7.51 -10.05
C ASP A 275 -14.21 -6.56 -11.08
N ARG A 276 -13.06 -6.99 -11.62
CA ARG A 276 -12.31 -6.24 -12.61
C ARG A 276 -13.13 -5.84 -13.82
N GLU A 277 -13.92 -6.78 -14.37
CA GLU A 277 -14.70 -6.58 -15.59
C GLU A 277 -15.82 -5.56 -15.33
N GLU A 278 -16.43 -5.60 -14.15
CA GLU A 278 -17.43 -4.63 -13.70
C GLU A 278 -16.83 -3.23 -13.59
N CYS A 279 -15.66 -3.09 -12.93
CA CYS A 279 -14.97 -1.79 -12.82
C CYS A 279 -14.52 -1.25 -14.18
N GLU A 280 -13.94 -2.09 -15.04
CA GLU A 280 -13.53 -1.67 -16.38
C GLU A 280 -14.72 -1.27 -17.25
N THR A 281 -15.81 -2.03 -17.20
CA THR A 281 -17.05 -1.74 -17.95
C THR A 281 -17.64 -0.42 -17.49
N PHE A 282 -17.77 -0.22 -16.18
CA PHE A 282 -18.24 1.05 -15.61
C PHE A 282 -17.35 2.22 -16.04
N GLY A 283 -16.03 2.08 -15.92
CA GLY A 283 -15.12 3.16 -16.28
C GLY A 283 -15.17 3.52 -17.77
N ARG A 284 -15.32 2.54 -18.66
CA ARG A 284 -15.49 2.79 -20.10
C ARG A 284 -16.84 3.45 -20.42
N GLU A 285 -17.90 3.08 -19.71
CA GLU A 285 -19.22 3.73 -19.85
C GLU A 285 -19.17 5.17 -19.35
N PHE A 286 -18.51 5.41 -18.19
CA PHE A 286 -18.30 6.74 -17.64
C PHE A 286 -17.61 7.66 -18.66
N PHE A 287 -16.50 7.24 -19.24
CA PHE A 287 -15.78 8.02 -20.25
C PHE A 287 -16.60 8.23 -21.54
N ARG A 288 -17.37 7.23 -21.96
CA ARG A 288 -18.25 7.35 -23.13
C ARG A 288 -19.35 8.39 -22.91
N ASN A 289 -19.91 8.46 -21.69
CA ASN A 289 -20.93 9.45 -21.34
C ASN A 289 -20.43 10.88 -21.50
N ILE A 290 -19.14 11.12 -21.23
CA ILE A 290 -18.50 12.45 -21.40
C ILE A 290 -17.78 12.60 -22.76
N GLY A 291 -18.10 11.75 -23.74
CA GLY A 291 -17.61 11.86 -25.12
C GLY A 291 -16.18 11.38 -25.37
N VAL A 292 -15.59 10.60 -24.45
CA VAL A 292 -14.24 10.02 -24.59
C VAL A 292 -14.35 8.57 -25.04
N GLU A 293 -13.82 8.24 -26.24
CA GLU A 293 -13.88 6.89 -26.80
C GLU A 293 -12.62 6.07 -26.50
N GLU A 294 -11.44 6.70 -26.47
CA GLU A 294 -10.17 6.01 -26.30
C GLU A 294 -9.61 6.18 -24.90
N VAL A 295 -9.60 5.10 -24.12
CA VAL A 295 -9.05 5.05 -22.79
C VAL A 295 -8.02 3.94 -22.66
N ASP A 296 -6.90 4.25 -22.00
CA ASP A 296 -5.90 3.27 -21.57
C ASP A 296 -6.29 2.77 -20.18
N VAL A 297 -6.29 1.46 -19.98
CA VAL A 297 -6.70 0.82 -18.74
C VAL A 297 -5.47 0.21 -18.07
N THR A 298 -5.24 0.54 -16.81
CA THR A 298 -4.24 -0.09 -15.95
C THR A 298 -4.96 -0.73 -14.77
N ILE A 299 -4.62 -1.96 -14.46
CA ILE A 299 -5.29 -2.74 -13.44
C ILE A 299 -4.32 -2.91 -12.28
N TYR A 300 -4.82 -2.58 -11.10
CA TYR A 300 -4.21 -2.86 -9.82
C TYR A 300 -5.06 -3.88 -9.07
N ASN A 301 -4.58 -4.39 -7.95
CA ASN A 301 -5.28 -5.46 -7.23
C ASN A 301 -6.50 -4.99 -6.44
N ASP A 302 -6.59 -3.71 -6.16
CA ASP A 302 -7.63 -3.07 -5.38
C ASP A 302 -8.46 -2.08 -6.20
N GLU A 303 -7.99 -1.73 -7.44
CA GLU A 303 -8.62 -0.73 -8.28
C GLU A 303 -8.35 -0.94 -9.77
N VAL A 304 -9.20 -0.36 -10.61
CA VAL A 304 -8.99 -0.20 -12.04
C VAL A 304 -8.81 1.28 -12.34
N TYR A 305 -7.71 1.60 -12.99
CA TYR A 305 -7.32 2.94 -13.36
C TYR A 305 -7.52 3.15 -14.86
N LEU A 306 -8.37 4.11 -15.23
CA LEU A 306 -8.62 4.46 -16.61
C LEU A 306 -8.10 5.87 -16.90
N ARG A 307 -7.43 6.04 -18.00
CA ARG A 307 -6.91 7.32 -18.45
C ARG A 307 -7.30 7.61 -19.88
N GLU A 308 -7.75 8.83 -20.16
CA GLU A 308 -7.92 9.32 -21.53
C GLU A 308 -6.58 9.28 -22.28
N ARG A 309 -6.52 8.61 -23.45
CA ARG A 309 -5.25 8.33 -24.15
C ARG A 309 -4.48 9.57 -24.57
N MET A 310 -5.15 10.62 -24.99
CA MET A 310 -4.57 11.87 -25.49
C MET A 310 -5.03 13.09 -24.71
N GLY A 311 -5.58 12.89 -23.52
CA GLY A 311 -6.16 13.93 -22.68
C GLY A 311 -5.64 13.94 -21.25
N SER A 312 -6.34 14.71 -20.43
CA SER A 312 -5.99 15.01 -19.04
C SER A 312 -6.86 14.28 -18.01
N ARG A 313 -7.85 13.49 -18.46
CA ARG A 313 -8.89 12.91 -17.61
C ARG A 313 -8.50 11.54 -17.09
N TRP A 314 -8.74 11.33 -15.82
CA TRP A 314 -8.45 10.09 -15.11
C TRP A 314 -9.65 9.65 -14.31
N LEU A 315 -9.81 8.33 -14.17
CA LEU A 315 -10.84 7.69 -13.36
C LEU A 315 -10.21 6.50 -12.64
N GLU A 316 -10.33 6.49 -11.33
CA GLU A 316 -10.00 5.36 -10.46
C GLU A 316 -11.29 4.72 -9.99
N VAL A 317 -11.44 3.40 -10.14
CA VAL A 317 -12.61 2.65 -9.70
C VAL A 317 -12.15 1.53 -8.78
N PHE A 318 -12.61 1.56 -7.54
CA PHE A 318 -12.20 0.61 -6.51
C PHE A 318 -13.12 -0.61 -6.48
N TYR A 319 -12.55 -1.80 -6.26
CA TYR A 319 -13.33 -3.04 -6.21
C TYR A 319 -14.28 -3.09 -5.01
N GLN A 320 -13.88 -2.50 -3.90
CA GLN A 320 -14.73 -2.48 -2.71
C GLN A 320 -15.76 -1.36 -2.80
N GLY A 321 -17.05 -1.74 -2.84
CA GLY A 321 -18.15 -0.80 -2.87
C GLY A 321 -18.35 -0.09 -4.20
N GLY A 322 -17.46 -0.25 -5.17
CA GLY A 322 -17.54 0.43 -6.46
C GLY A 322 -17.44 1.96 -6.34
N HIS A 323 -16.80 2.46 -5.28
CA HIS A 323 -16.50 3.87 -5.18
C HIS A 323 -15.44 4.28 -6.21
N TYR A 324 -15.42 5.55 -6.59
CA TYR A 324 -14.52 6.02 -7.63
C TYR A 324 -14.17 7.48 -7.47
N SER A 325 -13.00 7.85 -7.99
CA SER A 325 -12.53 9.22 -8.11
C SER A 325 -12.24 9.57 -9.57
N PHE A 326 -12.77 10.69 -10.03
CA PHE A 326 -12.52 11.24 -11.35
C PHE A 326 -11.85 12.58 -11.23
N THR A 327 -10.83 12.83 -12.06
CA THR A 327 -10.14 14.12 -12.14
C THR A 327 -9.82 14.50 -13.58
N ASP A 328 -10.10 15.75 -13.93
CA ASP A 328 -9.64 16.40 -15.16
C ASP A 328 -8.48 17.34 -14.84
N PHE A 329 -7.25 16.98 -15.26
CA PHE A 329 -6.02 17.74 -15.06
C PHE A 329 -5.75 18.76 -16.17
N GLU A 330 -6.72 19.05 -17.04
CA GLU A 330 -6.48 20.00 -18.11
C GLU A 330 -5.95 21.33 -17.54
N ASP A 331 -4.70 21.65 -17.94
CA ASP A 331 -4.00 22.84 -17.48
C ASP A 331 -4.63 24.05 -18.17
N ARG A 332 -5.40 24.82 -17.41
CA ARG A 332 -6.06 26.03 -17.89
C ARG A 332 -5.70 27.15 -16.94
N ASP A 333 -5.45 28.32 -17.48
CA ASP A 333 -5.25 29.53 -16.68
C ASP A 333 -6.49 29.73 -15.79
N ILE A 334 -6.33 29.43 -14.51
CA ILE A 334 -7.36 29.67 -13.49
C ILE A 334 -7.56 31.17 -13.45
N LEU A 335 -8.66 31.63 -14.02
CA LEU A 335 -9.09 33.03 -13.85
C LEU A 335 -9.40 33.19 -12.36
N ASP A 336 -8.61 34.08 -11.74
CA ASP A 336 -8.57 34.40 -10.32
C ASP A 336 -9.98 34.47 -9.70
N GLY A 337 -10.33 33.42 -8.98
CA GLY A 337 -11.17 33.35 -7.80
C GLY A 337 -12.48 34.10 -7.71
N THR A 338 -13.34 34.12 -8.71
CA THR A 338 -14.76 34.49 -8.48
C THR A 338 -15.54 33.22 -8.14
N TYR A 339 -16.01 33.18 -6.94
CA TYR A 339 -16.83 32.14 -6.36
C TYR A 339 -18.29 32.33 -6.78
N ASP A 340 -18.77 31.60 -7.79
CA ASP A 340 -20.20 31.57 -8.07
C ASP A 340 -20.80 30.26 -7.52
N PRO A 341 -21.76 30.36 -6.59
CA PRO A 341 -22.42 29.16 -6.07
C PRO A 341 -23.22 28.48 -7.19
N VAL A 342 -22.94 27.19 -7.43
CA VAL A 342 -23.74 26.37 -8.32
C VAL A 342 -25.01 25.95 -7.59
N GLU A 343 -26.15 26.06 -8.28
CA GLU A 343 -27.43 25.61 -7.75
C GLU A 343 -27.45 24.05 -7.75
N GLU A 344 -28.05 23.47 -6.71
CA GLU A 344 -28.18 22.02 -6.54
C GLU A 344 -28.72 21.33 -7.80
N GLN A 345 -29.77 21.88 -8.41
CA GLN A 345 -30.42 21.29 -9.58
C GLN A 345 -29.48 21.23 -10.80
N ALA A 346 -28.71 22.30 -11.03
CA ALA A 346 -27.76 22.37 -12.14
C ALA A 346 -26.64 21.34 -11.99
N LEU A 347 -26.16 21.11 -10.75
CA LEU A 347 -25.13 20.12 -10.47
C LEU A 347 -25.68 18.70 -10.60
N ARG A 348 -26.92 18.44 -10.18
CA ARG A 348 -27.58 17.14 -10.40
C ARG A 348 -27.73 16.82 -11.89
N GLU A 349 -28.11 17.82 -12.71
CA GLU A 349 -28.21 17.66 -14.16
C GLU A 349 -26.83 17.41 -14.80
N ALA A 350 -25.80 18.14 -14.40
CA ALA A 350 -24.44 17.92 -14.88
C ALA A 350 -23.90 16.53 -14.53
N LEU A 351 -24.20 16.00 -13.34
CA LEU A 351 -23.78 14.65 -12.93
C LEU A 351 -24.47 13.55 -13.76
N LEU A 352 -25.70 13.79 -14.26
CA LEU A 352 -26.36 12.85 -15.16
C LEU A 352 -25.62 12.68 -16.50
N ASP A 353 -24.93 13.70 -16.99
CA ASP A 353 -24.09 13.61 -18.18
C ASP A 353 -22.90 12.65 -17.97
N TYR A 354 -22.45 12.45 -16.73
CA TYR A 354 -21.44 11.45 -16.35
C TYR A 354 -22.05 10.08 -16.05
N GLY A 355 -23.39 9.95 -16.12
CA GLY A 355 -24.11 8.72 -15.75
C GLY A 355 -24.32 8.56 -14.25
N ILE A 356 -24.13 9.60 -13.47
CA ILE A 356 -24.22 9.60 -12.01
C ILE A 356 -25.61 10.05 -11.58
N GLN A 357 -26.32 9.18 -10.88
CA GLN A 357 -27.62 9.48 -10.32
C GLN A 357 -27.50 9.63 -8.79
N ILE A 358 -27.74 10.84 -8.31
CA ILE A 358 -27.74 11.12 -6.86
C ILE A 358 -29.03 10.56 -6.23
N PRO A 359 -28.94 9.80 -5.11
CA PRO A 359 -30.11 9.29 -4.42
C PRO A 359 -31.10 10.38 -4.02
N GLU A 360 -32.40 10.06 -4.05
CA GLU A 360 -33.42 10.99 -3.60
C GLU A 360 -33.23 11.32 -2.13
N GLY A 361 -33.29 12.63 -1.79
CA GLY A 361 -33.16 13.14 -0.43
C GLY A 361 -31.74 13.10 0.14
N ALA A 362 -30.70 12.93 -0.68
CA ALA A 362 -29.35 13.25 -0.28
C ALA A 362 -29.26 14.75 0.02
N GLU A 363 -28.63 15.08 1.15
CA GLU A 363 -28.46 16.47 1.60
C GLU A 363 -27.37 17.16 0.77
N PHE A 364 -27.71 18.32 0.21
CA PHE A 364 -26.78 19.13 -0.55
C PHE A 364 -26.08 20.13 0.35
N THR A 365 -24.76 20.19 0.26
CA THR A 365 -23.93 21.17 0.95
C THR A 365 -22.91 21.78 0.00
N SER A 366 -22.57 23.04 0.21
CA SER A 366 -21.58 23.78 -0.57
C SER A 366 -20.56 24.36 0.40
N SER A 367 -19.27 24.16 0.11
CA SER A 367 -18.16 24.67 0.92
C SER A 367 -17.29 25.65 0.14
N GLU A 368 -16.45 26.40 0.86
CA GLU A 368 -15.44 27.25 0.24
C GLU A 368 -14.52 26.43 -0.69
N GLY A 369 -14.12 26.98 -1.83
CA GLY A 369 -13.24 26.31 -2.80
C GLY A 369 -13.96 25.53 -3.89
N ASN A 370 -15.21 25.89 -4.21
CA ASN A 370 -16.03 25.28 -5.29
C ASN A 370 -16.28 23.76 -5.10
N ILE A 371 -16.27 23.28 -3.87
CA ILE A 371 -16.59 21.90 -3.53
C ILE A 371 -18.04 21.79 -3.08
N HIS A 372 -18.79 20.95 -3.74
CA HIS A 372 -20.19 20.66 -3.46
C HIS A 372 -20.34 19.18 -3.12
N SER A 373 -21.18 18.84 -2.15
CA SER A 373 -21.37 17.46 -1.74
C SER A 373 -22.85 17.11 -1.61
N PHE A 374 -23.20 15.91 -2.06
CA PHE A 374 -24.47 15.26 -1.82
C PHE A 374 -24.26 14.13 -0.85
N ARG A 375 -24.80 14.22 0.36
CA ARG A 375 -24.59 13.24 1.44
C ARG A 375 -25.87 12.46 1.74
N ALA A 376 -25.71 11.15 1.87
CA ALA A 376 -26.75 10.25 2.34
C ALA A 376 -26.27 9.57 3.64
N ASP A 377 -26.71 10.07 4.80
CA ASP A 377 -26.30 9.52 6.08
C ASP A 377 -27.22 8.36 6.49
N ARG A 378 -26.71 7.13 6.34
CA ARG A 378 -27.36 5.85 6.74
C ARG A 378 -28.85 5.77 6.41
N ARG A 379 -29.16 6.09 5.19
CA ARG A 379 -30.52 6.06 4.72
C ARG A 379 -30.91 4.64 4.31
N VAL A 380 -32.01 4.11 4.85
CA VAL A 380 -32.54 2.81 4.45
C VAL A 380 -33.52 2.99 3.31
N ASP A 381 -33.24 2.31 2.19
CA ASP A 381 -34.12 2.21 1.03
C ASP A 381 -34.40 0.72 0.75
N GLY A 382 -35.57 0.24 1.18
CA GLY A 382 -35.90 -1.19 1.16
C GLY A 382 -34.97 -2.00 2.05
N ASP A 383 -34.28 -3.00 1.46
CA ASP A 383 -33.31 -3.86 2.15
C ASP A 383 -31.86 -3.32 2.05
N THR A 384 -31.68 -2.16 1.42
CA THR A 384 -30.39 -1.54 1.22
C THR A 384 -30.23 -0.31 2.09
N MET A 385 -29.12 -0.21 2.78
CA MET A 385 -28.70 1.02 3.45
C MET A 385 -27.76 1.78 2.54
N ILE A 386 -28.02 3.08 2.34
CA ILE A 386 -27.16 3.98 1.58
C ILE A 386 -26.43 4.87 2.59
N ASP A 387 -25.11 4.94 2.47
CA ASP A 387 -24.26 5.82 3.29
C ASP A 387 -23.11 6.37 2.48
N GLY A 388 -22.67 7.59 2.75
CA GLY A 388 -21.57 8.23 2.07
C GLY A 388 -21.94 9.52 1.38
N ALA A 389 -21.08 9.97 0.49
CA ALA A 389 -21.26 11.24 -0.23
C ALA A 389 -20.73 11.15 -1.66
N VAL A 390 -21.27 12.00 -2.52
CA VAL A 390 -20.66 12.38 -3.80
C VAL A 390 -20.18 13.81 -3.66
N SER A 391 -18.88 14.02 -3.72
CA SER A 391 -18.24 15.34 -3.69
C SER A 391 -17.81 15.74 -5.10
N VAL A 392 -18.07 16.97 -5.46
CA VAL A 392 -17.81 17.51 -6.80
C VAL A 392 -17.07 18.83 -6.68
N ARG A 393 -15.98 18.98 -7.40
CA ARG A 393 -15.34 20.28 -7.63
C ARG A 393 -15.85 20.86 -8.93
N TRP A 394 -16.49 22.02 -8.84
CA TRP A 394 -17.03 22.74 -9.97
C TRP A 394 -16.20 23.98 -10.30
N GLU A 395 -15.89 24.19 -11.58
CA GLU A 395 -15.23 25.39 -12.05
C GLU A 395 -16.13 26.16 -13.03
N GLU A 396 -16.29 27.45 -12.79
CA GLU A 396 -17.08 28.33 -13.66
C GLU A 396 -16.54 28.32 -15.10
N GLY A 397 -17.44 28.18 -16.07
CA GLY A 397 -17.08 28.12 -17.49
C GLY A 397 -16.53 26.79 -17.97
N TYR A 398 -16.26 25.82 -17.07
CA TYR A 398 -15.70 24.49 -17.39
C TYR A 398 -16.58 23.33 -16.94
N GLY A 399 -17.30 23.50 -15.84
CA GLY A 399 -18.10 22.43 -15.26
C GLY A 399 -17.32 21.59 -14.24
N ILE A 400 -17.52 20.28 -14.25
CA ILE A 400 -16.98 19.35 -13.27
C ILE A 400 -15.48 19.06 -13.53
N ARG A 401 -14.66 19.29 -12.51
CA ARG A 401 -13.21 19.02 -12.49
C ARG A 401 -12.87 17.75 -11.75
N GLU A 402 -13.52 17.52 -10.62
CA GLU A 402 -13.28 16.35 -9.78
C GLU A 402 -14.63 15.80 -9.32
N ILE A 403 -14.72 14.50 -9.25
CA ILE A 403 -15.83 13.79 -8.63
C ILE A 403 -15.22 12.71 -7.73
N ASP A 404 -15.52 12.79 -6.43
CA ASP A 404 -15.23 11.72 -5.48
C ASP A 404 -16.55 11.10 -5.06
N ASN A 405 -16.79 9.87 -5.48
CA ASN A 405 -18.00 9.13 -5.14
C ASN A 405 -17.69 8.04 -4.13
N ASP A 406 -17.97 8.35 -2.86
CA ASP A 406 -17.85 7.44 -1.72
C ASP A 406 -19.21 6.86 -1.29
N MET A 407 -20.23 6.94 -2.16
CA MET A 407 -21.57 6.45 -1.87
C MET A 407 -21.58 4.93 -1.85
N LEU A 408 -21.93 4.35 -0.72
CA LEU A 408 -21.99 2.91 -0.46
C LEU A 408 -23.42 2.42 -0.46
N TYR A 409 -23.63 1.30 -1.13
CA TYR A 409 -24.88 0.54 -1.10
C TYR A 409 -24.63 -0.74 -0.31
N LEU A 410 -25.24 -0.83 0.88
CA LEU A 410 -24.92 -1.77 1.92
C LEU A 410 -26.08 -2.70 2.18
N THR A 411 -25.83 -4.01 2.25
CA THR A 411 -26.82 -5.03 2.64
C THR A 411 -26.59 -5.46 4.08
N TYR A 412 -27.69 -5.71 4.80
CA TYR A 412 -27.62 -6.23 6.17
C TYR A 412 -26.94 -7.59 6.19
N TYR A 413 -25.95 -7.77 7.08
CA TYR A 413 -25.22 -9.04 7.23
C TYR A 413 -25.58 -9.75 8.54
N GLY A 414 -25.65 -9.01 9.65
CA GLY A 414 -25.89 -9.58 10.96
C GLY A 414 -25.69 -8.57 12.10
N GLN A 415 -25.42 -9.08 13.28
CA GLN A 415 -25.15 -8.27 14.47
C GLN A 415 -23.80 -8.62 15.09
N VAL A 416 -23.09 -7.63 15.60
CA VAL A 416 -21.78 -7.78 16.23
C VAL A 416 -21.73 -7.08 17.59
N LYS A 417 -21.02 -7.70 18.54
CA LYS A 417 -20.74 -7.08 19.84
C LYS A 417 -19.57 -6.12 19.73
N ILE A 418 -19.76 -4.91 20.24
CA ILE A 418 -18.74 -3.87 20.26
C ILE A 418 -18.23 -3.61 21.68
N ILE A 419 -17.03 -3.06 21.77
CA ILE A 419 -16.47 -2.56 23.03
C ILE A 419 -17.25 -1.33 23.50
N SER A 420 -17.14 -0.96 24.78
CA SER A 420 -17.76 0.28 25.26
C SER A 420 -16.97 1.53 24.83
N PRO A 421 -17.61 2.73 24.77
CA PRO A 421 -16.92 3.98 24.51
C PRO A 421 -15.74 4.23 25.46
N LEU A 422 -15.90 3.91 26.75
CA LEU A 422 -14.80 3.98 27.72
C LEU A 422 -13.62 3.08 27.34
N ALA A 423 -13.88 1.85 26.84
CA ALA A 423 -12.82 0.96 26.40
C ALA A 423 -12.11 1.48 25.14
N ALA A 424 -12.82 2.12 24.21
CA ALA A 424 -12.25 2.76 23.05
C ALA A 424 -11.32 3.93 23.44
N VAL A 425 -11.78 4.80 24.33
CA VAL A 425 -10.95 5.90 24.86
C VAL A 425 -9.70 5.38 25.59
N ARG A 426 -9.81 4.31 26.37
CA ARG A 426 -8.64 3.67 27.01
C ARG A 426 -7.61 3.19 25.99
N ARG A 427 -8.05 2.67 24.84
CA ARG A 427 -7.11 2.29 23.74
C ARG A 427 -6.32 3.50 23.24
N LEU A 428 -6.96 4.67 23.08
CA LEU A 428 -6.24 5.91 22.71
C LEU A 428 -5.26 6.35 23.79
N MET A 429 -5.70 6.33 25.06
CA MET A 429 -4.81 6.66 26.21
C MET A 429 -3.62 5.71 26.31
N ASP A 430 -3.79 4.45 25.87
CA ASP A 430 -2.71 3.45 25.80
C ASP A 430 -1.81 3.62 24.56
N GLY A 431 -2.00 4.70 23.79
CA GLY A 431 -1.18 5.07 22.64
C GLY A 431 -1.57 4.43 21.30
N HIS A 432 -2.77 3.84 21.19
CA HIS A 432 -3.30 3.37 19.90
C HIS A 432 -3.97 4.54 19.17
N ILE A 433 -3.16 5.41 18.59
CA ILE A 433 -3.58 6.64 17.91
C ILE A 433 -3.23 6.50 16.43
N THR A 434 -4.22 6.68 15.55
CA THR A 434 -4.04 6.57 14.08
C THR A 434 -3.15 7.69 13.55
N SER A 435 -3.32 8.90 14.06
CA SER A 435 -2.46 10.06 13.76
C SER A 435 -1.12 10.05 14.50
N GLY A 436 -0.55 8.87 14.75
CA GLY A 436 0.66 8.70 15.57
C GLY A 436 1.86 9.52 15.12
N GLU A 437 2.07 9.72 13.81
CA GLU A 437 3.16 10.58 13.29
C GLU A 437 3.01 12.03 13.71
N TRP A 438 1.80 12.56 13.64
CA TRP A 438 1.52 13.90 14.13
C TRP A 438 1.79 13.99 15.62
N PHE A 439 1.30 13.01 16.40
CA PHE A 439 1.48 12.95 17.84
C PHE A 439 2.97 12.98 18.25
N GLU A 440 3.80 12.17 17.58
CA GLU A 440 5.24 12.15 17.84
C GLU A 440 5.95 13.44 17.45
N ARG A 441 5.52 14.06 16.34
CA ARG A 441 6.10 15.32 15.87
C ARG A 441 5.74 16.50 16.76
N LYS A 442 4.49 16.56 17.24
CA LYS A 442 3.97 17.69 18.03
C LYS A 442 4.16 17.51 19.53
N GLN A 443 4.22 16.25 20.01
CA GLN A 443 4.37 15.89 21.42
C GLN A 443 3.44 16.68 22.35
N PRO A 444 2.10 16.60 22.15
CA PRO A 444 1.14 17.33 22.96
C PRO A 444 1.28 16.94 24.44
N LYS A 445 1.24 17.91 25.33
CA LYS A 445 1.31 17.68 26.79
C LYS A 445 -0.06 17.46 27.41
N SER A 446 -1.11 17.95 26.75
CA SER A 446 -2.48 17.78 27.20
C SER A 446 -3.43 17.50 26.03
N ILE A 447 -4.30 16.53 26.21
CA ILE A 447 -5.33 16.16 25.24
C ILE A 447 -6.67 16.13 25.97
N GLU A 448 -7.64 16.79 25.38
CA GLU A 448 -9.03 16.82 25.77
C GLU A 448 -9.85 15.90 24.85
N ILE A 449 -10.61 14.98 25.41
CA ILE A 449 -11.60 14.18 24.72
C ILE A 449 -12.93 14.95 24.81
N ARG A 450 -13.40 15.47 23.67
CA ARG A 450 -14.57 16.33 23.58
C ARG A 450 -15.85 15.59 23.35
N SER A 451 -15.81 14.66 22.40
CA SER A 451 -16.99 13.89 22.01
C SER A 451 -16.60 12.53 21.46
N TRP A 452 -17.57 11.65 21.36
CA TRP A 452 -17.48 10.40 20.63
C TRP A 452 -18.78 10.12 19.88
N THR A 453 -18.67 9.45 18.75
CA THR A 453 -19.83 9.03 17.96
C THR A 453 -19.56 7.63 17.43
N LEU A 454 -20.58 6.76 17.46
CA LEU A 454 -20.51 5.46 16.78
C LEU A 454 -20.74 5.69 15.29
N SER A 455 -19.77 5.31 14.50
CA SER A 455 -19.78 5.37 13.04
C SER A 455 -19.38 4.02 12.45
N TYR A 456 -19.20 3.97 11.15
CA TYR A 456 -18.80 2.75 10.45
C TYR A 456 -17.74 3.05 9.40
N GLN A 457 -16.94 2.04 9.07
CA GLN A 457 -15.96 2.09 8.00
C GLN A 457 -15.92 0.76 7.24
N VAL A 458 -15.70 0.82 5.94
CA VAL A 458 -15.51 -0.38 5.11
C VAL A 458 -14.14 -0.98 5.42
N ASP A 459 -14.14 -2.28 5.65
CA ASP A 459 -12.91 -3.05 5.85
C ASP A 459 -12.39 -3.65 4.54
N THR A 460 -11.25 -4.31 4.60
CA THR A 460 -10.60 -4.92 3.43
C THR A 460 -11.34 -6.11 2.81
N LYS A 461 -12.44 -6.58 3.42
CA LYS A 461 -13.34 -7.63 2.88
C LYS A 461 -14.74 -7.12 2.54
N GLY A 462 -14.94 -5.80 2.60
CA GLY A 462 -16.20 -5.16 2.25
C GLY A 462 -17.24 -5.15 3.37
N PHE A 463 -16.86 -5.48 4.62
CA PHE A 463 -17.77 -5.31 5.76
C PHE A 463 -17.72 -3.84 6.22
N TYR A 464 -18.89 -3.30 6.51
CA TYR A 464 -19.08 -1.98 7.08
C TYR A 464 -19.05 -2.09 8.59
N GLN A 465 -17.82 -2.06 9.14
CA GLN A 465 -17.55 -2.31 10.55
C GLN A 465 -17.80 -1.08 11.41
N PRO A 466 -18.36 -1.26 12.61
CA PRO A 466 -18.54 -0.18 13.57
C PRO A 466 -17.19 0.32 14.10
N VAL A 467 -17.03 1.64 14.14
CA VAL A 467 -15.88 2.35 14.71
C VAL A 467 -16.37 3.48 15.61
N TYR A 468 -15.59 3.80 16.64
CA TYR A 468 -15.83 5.02 17.40
C TYR A 468 -15.00 6.16 16.79
N LEU A 469 -15.66 7.22 16.36
CA LEU A 469 -15.03 8.49 16.03
C LEU A 469 -14.92 9.31 17.30
N ILE A 470 -13.71 9.57 17.75
CA ILE A 470 -13.44 10.27 19.01
C ILE A 470 -12.74 11.59 18.68
N GLU A 471 -13.39 12.69 19.06
CA GLU A 471 -12.86 14.03 18.85
C GLU A 471 -11.85 14.36 19.96
N LEU A 472 -10.60 14.57 19.54
CA LEU A 472 -9.50 14.98 20.40
C LEU A 472 -9.13 16.42 20.10
N ALA A 473 -8.83 17.19 21.14
CA ALA A 473 -8.24 18.52 21.01
C ALA A 473 -7.01 18.62 21.91
N SER A 474 -5.99 19.30 21.42
CA SER A 474 -4.85 19.66 22.25
C SER A 474 -5.01 21.08 22.74
N THR A 475 -4.74 21.31 24.03
CA THR A 475 -4.84 22.66 24.62
C THR A 475 -3.55 23.46 24.49
N ASP A 476 -2.45 22.79 24.19
CA ASP A 476 -1.11 23.39 24.03
C ASP A 476 -0.63 23.46 22.57
N THR A 477 -1.35 22.82 21.68
CA THR A 477 -1.17 22.95 20.23
C THR A 477 -2.54 23.27 19.62
N ASP A 478 -2.62 24.22 18.72
CA ASP A 478 -3.89 24.57 18.03
C ASP A 478 -4.30 23.42 17.09
N TYR A 479 -4.88 22.36 17.65
CA TYR A 479 -5.17 21.13 16.95
C TYR A 479 -6.38 20.37 17.49
N GLY A 480 -7.30 20.08 16.57
CA GLY A 480 -8.38 19.14 16.75
C GLY A 480 -8.24 17.99 15.74
N ILE A 481 -8.43 16.77 16.16
CA ILE A 481 -8.43 15.57 15.31
C ILE A 481 -9.56 14.64 15.71
N ILE A 482 -10.10 13.94 14.72
CA ILE A 482 -11.01 12.83 14.95
C ILE A 482 -10.23 11.53 14.77
N GLU A 483 -10.13 10.75 15.83
CA GLU A 483 -9.52 9.42 15.82
C GLU A 483 -10.58 8.34 15.64
N ALA A 484 -10.34 7.43 14.70
CA ALA A 484 -11.20 6.28 14.47
C ALA A 484 -10.67 5.06 15.25
N VAL A 485 -11.48 4.55 16.18
CA VAL A 485 -11.12 3.38 17.00
C VAL A 485 -12.00 2.20 16.62
N PRO A 486 -11.43 1.08 16.15
CA PRO A 486 -12.18 -0.13 15.84
C PRO A 486 -13.04 -0.59 17.04
N ALA A 487 -14.33 -0.78 16.83
CA ALA A 487 -15.28 -1.09 17.90
C ALA A 487 -15.53 -2.60 18.07
N ILE A 488 -15.29 -3.43 17.08
CA ILE A 488 -15.46 -4.90 17.20
C ILE A 488 -14.50 -5.44 18.28
N ARG A 489 -15.03 -6.38 19.07
CA ARG A 489 -14.34 -6.90 20.27
C ARG A 489 -13.28 -7.94 19.93
#